data_25889796fa5bc3ca9d4d1b07e32d4e3c
#
_entry.id   25889796fa5bc3ca9d4d1b07e32d4e3c
#
_cell.length_a   1.000
_cell.length_b   1.000
_cell.length_c   1.000
_cell.angle_alpha   90.00
_cell.angle_beta   90.00
_cell.angle_gamma   90.00
#
_symmetry.space_group_name_H-M   'P 1'
#
loop_
_entity.id
_entity.type
_entity.pdbx_description
1 polymer ?
#
loop_
_entity_poly.entity_id
_entity_poly.type
_entity_poly.pdbx_seq_one_letter_code
_entity_poly.pdbx_strand_id
1 'polypeptide(L)'
;AAAVAEVAFANNYQLSFPIIATINGQTLHNHDHSHMIKSGDMLLLDAGAETEMGYAGDMSSTIPADSKFTTRQKDIYDIQVAAHEAAVAALRQGIPFVDVYELSCKVIMEGLKDLGFVKGDPMEAVKAGAHAMFMPCGLGHMMGLDVHDMENLGEVYVGYDGQPKSTEFGRKSLRLGRKLEPGFVLTI
;
A
#
# COMPACT_ATOMS: atom_id res chain seq x y z
N ALA A 1 10.28 -15.08 3.59
CA ALA A 1 10.12 -15.35 2.14
C ALA A 1 9.89 -16.85 1.89
N ALA A 2 10.80 -17.75 2.24
CA ALA A 2 10.71 -19.19 1.91
C ALA A 2 9.39 -19.84 2.36
N ALA A 3 8.96 -19.64 3.60
CA ALA A 3 7.71 -20.21 4.12
C ALA A 3 6.45 -19.74 3.36
N VAL A 4 6.45 -18.52 2.85
CA VAL A 4 5.36 -18.00 2.02
C VAL A 4 5.37 -18.66 0.64
N ALA A 5 6.54 -18.76 0.02
CA ALA A 5 6.71 -19.44 -1.26
C ALA A 5 6.31 -20.93 -1.17
N GLU A 6 6.66 -21.60 -0.06
CA GLU A 6 6.27 -22.99 0.21
C GLU A 6 4.76 -23.17 0.18
N VAL A 7 4.00 -22.27 0.81
CA VAL A 7 2.53 -22.35 0.82
C VAL A 7 1.95 -22.22 -0.59
N ALA A 8 2.45 -21.28 -1.39
CA ALA A 8 2.02 -21.13 -2.77
C ALA A 8 2.31 -22.38 -3.60
N PHE A 9 3.56 -22.84 -3.60
CA PHE A 9 3.99 -23.98 -4.41
C PHE A 9 3.38 -25.31 -3.97
N ALA A 10 3.14 -25.50 -2.65
CA ALA A 10 2.45 -26.70 -2.15
C ALA A 10 1.00 -26.80 -2.64
N ASN A 11 0.40 -25.69 -3.06
CA ASN A 11 -0.95 -25.62 -3.63
C ASN A 11 -0.92 -25.47 -5.17
N ASN A 12 0.22 -25.72 -5.81
CA ASN A 12 0.42 -25.59 -7.26
C ASN A 12 0.23 -24.17 -7.82
N TYR A 13 0.37 -23.15 -7.00
CA TYR A 13 0.31 -21.75 -7.43
C TYR A 13 1.72 -21.18 -7.63
N GLN A 14 1.85 -20.24 -8.55
CA GLN A 14 3.05 -19.42 -8.70
C GLN A 14 2.97 -18.17 -7.81
N LEU A 15 4.11 -17.52 -7.59
CA LEU A 15 4.13 -16.21 -6.96
C LEU A 15 3.76 -15.14 -7.98
N SER A 16 2.90 -14.18 -7.59
CA SER A 16 2.52 -13.04 -8.44
C SER A 16 3.68 -12.10 -8.69
N PHE A 17 4.62 -12.02 -7.74
CA PHE A 17 5.84 -11.22 -7.81
C PHE A 17 6.89 -11.73 -6.81
N PRO A 18 8.17 -11.31 -6.94
CA PRO A 18 9.19 -11.66 -5.96
C PRO A 18 8.83 -11.13 -4.58
N ILE A 19 8.82 -12.02 -3.58
CA ILE A 19 8.41 -11.69 -2.20
C ILE A 19 9.28 -10.58 -1.63
N ILE A 20 8.66 -9.57 -1.06
CA ILE A 20 9.29 -8.55 -0.22
C ILE A 20 9.12 -8.98 1.23
N ALA A 21 10.23 -9.18 1.93
CA ALA A 21 10.25 -9.52 3.36
C ALA A 21 11.41 -8.75 4.00
N THR A 22 11.14 -7.63 4.63
CA THR A 22 12.16 -6.68 5.07
C THR A 22 11.88 -6.12 6.45
N ILE A 23 12.95 -5.88 7.23
CA ILE A 23 12.91 -5.09 8.46
C ILE A 23 13.16 -3.60 8.23
N ASN A 24 13.37 -3.21 6.96
CA ASN A 24 13.64 -1.85 6.51
C ASN A 24 12.51 -1.39 5.57
N GLY A 25 11.27 -1.39 6.03
CA GLY A 25 10.08 -1.05 5.23
C GLY A 25 10.11 0.33 4.58
N GLN A 26 10.94 1.27 5.09
CA GLN A 26 11.19 2.56 4.46
C GLN A 26 11.95 2.46 3.12
N THR A 27 12.61 1.32 2.85
CA THR A 27 13.21 1.01 1.57
C THR A 27 12.20 0.22 0.75
N LEU A 28 11.48 0.93 -0.13
CA LEU A 28 10.38 0.34 -0.90
C LEU A 28 10.90 -0.71 -1.89
N HIS A 29 10.10 -1.78 -2.09
CA HIS A 29 10.38 -2.89 -3.01
C HIS A 29 11.74 -3.56 -2.78
N ASN A 30 12.16 -3.70 -1.51
CA ASN A 30 13.43 -4.30 -1.16
C ASN A 30 13.35 -5.84 -1.23
N HIS A 31 14.09 -6.45 -2.14
CA HIS A 31 14.20 -7.91 -2.32
C HIS A 31 15.41 -8.52 -1.59
N ASP A 32 16.16 -7.73 -0.81
CA ASP A 32 17.27 -8.25 0.00
C ASP A 32 16.74 -8.92 1.28
N HIS A 33 16.99 -10.22 1.40
CA HIS A 33 16.61 -11.04 2.55
C HIS A 33 17.79 -11.39 3.45
N SER A 34 18.93 -10.72 3.34
CA SER A 34 20.16 -11.02 4.07
C SER A 34 20.16 -10.54 5.52
N HIS A 35 19.27 -9.65 5.89
CA HIS A 35 19.21 -9.06 7.23
C HIS A 35 18.70 -10.07 8.27
N MET A 36 19.38 -10.10 9.42
CA MET A 36 18.95 -10.87 10.58
C MET A 36 17.87 -10.11 11.36
N ILE A 37 16.72 -10.75 11.54
CA ILE A 37 15.63 -10.24 12.36
C ILE A 37 16.03 -10.31 13.83
N LYS A 38 15.78 -9.25 14.59
CA LYS A 38 16.09 -9.11 16.01
C LYS A 38 14.85 -8.70 16.79
N SER A 39 14.87 -8.93 18.10
CA SER A 39 13.87 -8.38 19.01
C SER A 39 13.77 -6.86 18.85
N GLY A 40 12.56 -6.33 18.80
CA GLY A 40 12.26 -4.92 18.55
C GLY A 40 12.10 -4.55 17.07
N ASP A 41 12.46 -5.42 16.12
CA ASP A 41 12.24 -5.17 14.71
C ASP A 41 10.74 -5.32 14.35
N MET A 42 10.35 -4.69 13.25
CA MET A 42 9.09 -4.95 12.55
C MET A 42 9.41 -5.56 11.20
N LEU A 43 8.70 -6.61 10.82
CA LEU A 43 8.83 -7.26 9.53
C LEU A 43 7.66 -6.82 8.63
N LEU A 44 7.97 -6.14 7.55
CA LEU A 44 7.06 -5.93 6.44
C LEU A 44 7.16 -7.14 5.51
N LEU A 45 6.03 -7.77 5.27
CA LEU A 45 5.86 -8.85 4.32
C LEU A 45 4.88 -8.42 3.26
N ASP A 46 5.31 -8.50 2.01
CA ASP A 46 4.51 -8.18 0.85
C ASP A 46 4.66 -9.33 -0.15
N ALA A 47 3.57 -10.03 -0.42
CA ALA A 47 3.56 -11.25 -1.19
C ALA A 47 2.18 -11.56 -1.77
N GLY A 48 2.16 -12.26 -2.89
CA GLY A 48 0.95 -12.75 -3.51
C GLY A 48 1.20 -14.04 -4.29
N ALA A 49 0.14 -14.77 -4.51
CA ALA A 49 0.14 -15.95 -5.36
C ALA A 49 -0.87 -15.78 -6.49
N GLU A 50 -0.54 -16.33 -7.65
CA GLU A 50 -1.46 -16.38 -8.80
C GLU A 50 -2.48 -17.51 -8.62
N THR A 51 -3.69 -17.29 -9.10
CA THR A 51 -4.69 -18.34 -9.22
C THR A 51 -4.35 -19.29 -10.38
N GLU A 52 -5.05 -20.44 -10.47
CA GLU A 52 -4.93 -21.36 -11.63
C GLU A 52 -5.22 -20.67 -12.97
N MET A 53 -5.99 -19.60 -12.97
CA MET A 53 -6.33 -18.82 -14.17
C MET A 53 -5.32 -17.70 -14.44
N GLY A 54 -4.25 -17.58 -13.67
CA GLY A 54 -3.22 -16.57 -13.82
C GLY A 54 -3.58 -15.21 -13.22
N TYR A 55 -4.66 -15.09 -12.43
CA TYR A 55 -4.96 -13.83 -11.74
C TYR A 55 -4.06 -13.65 -10.54
N ALA A 56 -3.43 -12.48 -10.44
CA ALA A 56 -2.50 -12.13 -9.39
C ALA A 56 -3.20 -11.91 -8.04
N GLY A 57 -2.51 -12.25 -6.97
CA GLY A 57 -2.79 -11.80 -5.61
C GLY A 57 -1.70 -10.84 -5.15
N ASP A 58 -2.04 -9.95 -4.22
CA ASP A 58 -1.13 -8.94 -3.68
C ASP A 58 -1.60 -8.53 -2.29
N MET A 59 -0.81 -8.84 -1.28
CA MET A 59 -1.15 -8.59 0.13
C MET A 59 0.08 -8.17 0.92
N SER A 60 -0.02 -7.02 1.55
CA SER A 60 1.01 -6.51 2.45
C SER A 60 0.57 -6.63 3.91
N SER A 61 1.51 -7.01 4.79
CA SER A 61 1.31 -7.05 6.23
C SER A 61 2.58 -6.64 6.96
N THR A 62 2.42 -5.91 8.06
CA THR A 62 3.53 -5.60 8.96
C THR A 62 3.28 -6.26 10.31
N ILE A 63 4.23 -7.05 10.75
CA ILE A 63 4.16 -7.79 12.02
C ILE A 63 5.37 -7.48 12.90
N PRO A 64 5.25 -7.54 14.24
CA PRO A 64 6.40 -7.42 15.11
C PRO A 64 7.25 -8.70 15.03
N ALA A 65 8.56 -8.56 15.16
CA ALA A 65 9.48 -9.70 15.30
C ALA A 65 9.28 -10.43 16.65
N ASP A 66 8.79 -9.71 17.62
CA ASP A 66 8.42 -10.23 18.95
C ASP A 66 6.97 -10.73 18.94
N SER A 67 6.55 -11.34 20.05
CA SER A 67 5.17 -11.86 20.20
C SER A 67 4.08 -10.77 20.19
N LYS A 68 4.46 -9.51 20.41
CA LYS A 68 3.57 -8.34 20.48
C LYS A 68 4.29 -7.08 20.00
N PHE A 69 3.51 -6.16 19.46
CA PHE A 69 3.97 -4.79 19.23
C PHE A 69 4.35 -4.10 20.56
N THR A 70 5.40 -3.30 20.55
CA THR A 70 5.59 -2.28 21.60
C THR A 70 4.47 -1.23 21.50
N THR A 71 4.24 -0.47 22.57
CA THR A 71 3.23 0.60 22.58
C THR A 71 3.44 1.56 21.40
N ARG A 72 4.67 2.04 21.17
CA ARG A 72 4.97 2.95 20.06
C ARG A 72 4.73 2.35 18.67
N GLN A 73 5.08 1.08 18.46
CA GLN A 73 4.80 0.39 17.22
C GLN A 73 3.30 0.27 17.00
N LYS A 74 2.56 -0.11 18.05
CA LYS A 74 1.11 -0.24 18.00
C LYS A 74 0.42 1.07 17.68
N ASP A 75 0.83 2.17 18.30
CA ASP A 75 0.25 3.50 18.05
C ASP A 75 0.33 3.87 16.56
N ILE A 76 1.48 3.63 15.91
CA ILE A 76 1.63 3.87 14.47
C ILE A 76 0.87 2.84 13.63
N TYR A 77 0.88 1.58 14.05
CA TYR A 77 0.15 0.52 13.36
C TYR A 77 -1.36 0.78 13.34
N ASP A 78 -1.93 1.21 14.46
CA ASP A 78 -3.36 1.53 14.60
C ASP A 78 -3.75 2.71 13.68
N ILE A 79 -2.88 3.70 13.49
CA ILE A 79 -3.09 4.79 12.51
C ILE A 79 -3.17 4.22 11.09
N GLN A 80 -2.27 3.31 10.73
CA GLN A 80 -2.28 2.70 9.40
C GLN A 80 -3.52 1.85 9.18
N VAL A 81 -3.96 1.07 10.19
CA VAL A 81 -5.19 0.29 10.11
C VAL A 81 -6.40 1.21 9.92
N ALA A 82 -6.51 2.28 10.71
CA ALA A 82 -7.60 3.25 10.58
C ALA A 82 -7.63 3.91 9.18
N ALA A 83 -6.47 4.24 8.62
CA ALA A 83 -6.36 4.80 7.28
C ALA A 83 -6.81 3.81 6.19
N HIS A 84 -6.40 2.54 6.31
CA HIS A 84 -6.83 1.47 5.42
C HIS A 84 -8.35 1.25 5.51
N GLU A 85 -8.90 1.12 6.72
CA GLU A 85 -10.35 0.92 6.92
C GLU A 85 -11.16 2.10 6.37
N ALA A 86 -10.71 3.34 6.56
CA ALA A 86 -11.35 4.51 6.00
C ALA A 86 -11.32 4.51 4.47
N ALA A 87 -10.20 4.11 3.87
CA ALA A 87 -10.08 3.98 2.42
C ALA A 87 -11.05 2.91 1.88
N VAL A 88 -11.07 1.72 2.47
CA VAL A 88 -11.98 0.63 2.08
C VAL A 88 -13.45 1.07 2.21
N ALA A 89 -13.81 1.71 3.31
CA ALA A 89 -15.19 2.19 3.54
C ALA A 89 -15.62 3.29 2.55
N ALA A 90 -14.69 4.02 1.97
CA ALA A 90 -14.97 5.06 0.99
C ALA A 90 -15.21 4.51 -0.43
N LEU A 91 -14.83 3.27 -0.73
CA LEU A 91 -14.94 2.69 -2.07
C LEU A 91 -16.39 2.59 -2.51
N ARG A 92 -16.68 3.14 -3.68
CA ARG A 92 -17.97 3.03 -4.35
C ARG A 92 -17.84 3.41 -5.83
N GLN A 93 -18.79 2.96 -6.62
CA GLN A 93 -18.86 3.37 -8.02
C GLN A 93 -18.86 4.90 -8.16
N GLY A 94 -18.05 5.40 -9.09
CA GLY A 94 -17.99 6.80 -9.47
C GLY A 94 -17.12 7.69 -8.59
N ILE A 95 -16.59 7.19 -7.44
CA ILE A 95 -15.62 7.95 -6.66
C ILE A 95 -14.28 8.00 -7.41
N PRO A 96 -13.64 9.18 -7.52
CA PRO A 96 -12.25 9.24 -7.96
C PRO A 96 -11.35 8.54 -6.93
N PHE A 97 -10.46 7.65 -7.37
CA PHE A 97 -9.59 6.96 -6.42
C PHE A 97 -8.56 7.90 -5.76
N VAL A 98 -8.25 9.02 -6.42
CA VAL A 98 -7.44 10.08 -5.79
C VAL A 98 -8.10 10.63 -4.52
N ASP A 99 -9.43 10.71 -4.44
CA ASP A 99 -10.13 11.17 -3.24
C ASP A 99 -10.01 10.14 -2.11
N VAL A 100 -10.00 8.85 -2.44
CA VAL A 100 -9.76 7.75 -1.48
C VAL A 100 -8.33 7.81 -0.93
N TYR A 101 -7.36 8.06 -1.81
CA TYR A 101 -5.96 8.27 -1.42
C TYR A 101 -5.82 9.49 -0.48
N GLU A 102 -6.41 10.62 -0.83
CA GLU A 102 -6.34 11.83 0.01
C GLU A 102 -7.03 11.65 1.37
N LEU A 103 -8.13 10.89 1.41
CA LEU A 103 -8.77 10.50 2.66
C LEU A 103 -7.85 9.65 3.54
N SER A 104 -7.18 8.64 2.98
CA SER A 104 -6.21 7.82 3.70
C SER A 104 -5.06 8.69 4.25
N CYS A 105 -4.49 9.55 3.41
CA CYS A 105 -3.45 10.50 3.84
C CYS A 105 -3.92 11.41 4.97
N LYS A 106 -5.17 11.89 4.91
CA LYS A 106 -5.76 12.74 5.96
C LYS A 106 -5.83 11.99 7.29
N VAL A 107 -6.32 10.76 7.29
CA VAL A 107 -6.40 9.93 8.51
C VAL A 107 -5.01 9.69 9.11
N ILE A 108 -4.02 9.41 8.28
CA ILE A 108 -2.61 9.30 8.74
C ILE A 108 -2.16 10.60 9.41
N MET A 109 -2.40 11.76 8.77
CA MET A 109 -2.00 13.05 9.33
C MET A 109 -2.75 13.42 10.62
N GLU A 110 -4.02 13.01 10.76
CA GLU A 110 -4.81 13.16 11.99
C GLU A 110 -4.17 12.36 13.13
N GLY A 111 -3.91 11.07 12.93
CA GLY A 111 -3.29 10.21 13.94
C GLY A 111 -1.87 10.67 14.32
N LEU A 112 -1.06 11.07 13.34
CA LEU A 112 0.27 11.63 13.63
C LEU A 112 0.22 12.96 14.40
N LYS A 113 -0.81 13.78 14.17
CA LYS A 113 -1.06 15.00 14.94
C LYS A 113 -1.41 14.66 16.37
N ASP A 114 -2.29 13.69 16.61
CA ASP A 114 -2.68 13.25 17.96
C ASP A 114 -1.49 12.70 18.75
N LEU A 115 -0.56 12.04 18.08
CA LEU A 115 0.72 11.60 18.66
C LEU A 115 1.77 12.72 18.79
N GLY A 116 1.49 13.93 18.33
CA GLY A 116 2.38 15.09 18.43
C GLY A 116 3.51 15.14 17.40
N PHE A 117 3.50 14.30 16.36
CA PHE A 117 4.52 14.31 15.30
C PHE A 117 4.35 15.48 14.33
N VAL A 118 3.11 15.91 14.09
CA VAL A 118 2.79 17.00 13.18
C VAL A 118 1.87 18.03 13.84
N LYS A 119 1.77 19.22 13.24
CA LYS A 119 0.94 20.32 13.73
C LYS A 119 0.11 20.89 12.57
N GLY A 120 -0.92 21.64 12.91
CA GLY A 120 -1.77 22.32 11.95
C GLY A 120 -3.02 21.54 11.57
N ASP A 121 -3.64 21.89 10.46
CA ASP A 121 -4.80 21.20 9.91
C ASP A 121 -4.35 20.00 9.04
N PRO A 122 -4.86 18.78 9.29
CA PRO A 122 -4.46 17.61 8.54
C PRO A 122 -4.75 17.69 7.04
N MET A 123 -5.90 18.25 6.63
CA MET A 123 -6.24 18.35 5.22
C MET A 123 -5.37 19.39 4.51
N GLU A 124 -5.09 20.52 5.16
CA GLU A 124 -4.14 21.50 4.61
C GLU A 124 -2.72 20.90 4.48
N ALA A 125 -2.31 20.05 5.42
CA ALA A 125 -1.06 19.31 5.32
C ALA A 125 -1.04 18.34 4.13
N VAL A 126 -2.15 17.65 3.85
CA VAL A 126 -2.29 16.79 2.65
C VAL A 126 -2.21 17.62 1.37
N LYS A 127 -2.94 18.74 1.29
CA LYS A 127 -2.90 19.65 0.13
C LYS A 127 -1.49 20.21 -0.12
N ALA A 128 -0.75 20.50 0.95
CA ALA A 128 0.62 20.98 0.88
C ALA A 128 1.66 19.87 0.58
N GLY A 129 1.23 18.61 0.46
CA GLY A 129 2.12 17.48 0.21
C GLY A 129 2.91 16.98 1.43
N ALA A 130 2.64 17.51 2.64
CA ALA A 130 3.39 17.13 3.85
C ALA A 130 3.20 15.65 4.25
N HIS A 131 2.07 15.04 3.89
CA HIS A 131 1.80 13.62 4.08
C HIS A 131 2.88 12.72 3.43
N ALA A 132 3.49 13.17 2.35
CA ALA A 132 4.50 12.40 1.62
C ALA A 132 5.79 12.12 2.43
N MET A 133 6.01 12.82 3.55
CA MET A 133 7.08 12.47 4.50
C MET A 133 6.83 11.13 5.19
N PHE A 134 5.57 10.72 5.33
CA PHE A 134 5.16 9.51 6.05
C PHE A 134 4.57 8.44 5.11
N MET A 135 3.99 8.86 4.00
CA MET A 135 3.44 8.01 2.94
C MET A 135 3.95 8.51 1.57
N PRO A 136 5.19 8.17 1.18
CA PRO A 136 5.80 8.66 -0.06
C PRO A 136 5.29 7.96 -1.32
N CYS A 137 4.49 6.90 -1.18
CA CYS A 137 3.94 6.08 -2.25
C CYS A 137 2.44 6.32 -2.44
N GLY A 138 1.87 5.73 -3.50
CA GLY A 138 0.43 5.68 -3.72
C GLY A 138 -0.27 4.71 -2.77
N LEU A 139 -1.61 4.77 -2.75
CA LEU A 139 -2.44 3.91 -1.91
C LEU A 139 -2.61 2.51 -2.51
N GLY A 140 -2.80 2.41 -3.81
CA GLY A 140 -3.04 1.15 -4.48
C GLY A 140 -3.05 1.30 -6.00
N HIS A 141 -3.41 0.21 -6.68
CA HIS A 141 -3.38 0.09 -8.14
C HIS A 141 -4.41 -0.93 -8.63
N MET A 142 -4.66 -0.95 -9.92
CA MET A 142 -5.44 -2.02 -10.56
C MET A 142 -4.66 -3.34 -10.46
N MET A 143 -5.39 -4.44 -10.30
CA MET A 143 -4.86 -5.80 -10.23
C MET A 143 -5.71 -6.74 -11.09
N GLY A 144 -5.08 -7.65 -11.80
CA GLY A 144 -5.74 -8.59 -12.70
C GLY A 144 -4.82 -9.75 -13.07
N LEU A 145 -4.55 -9.94 -14.36
CA LEU A 145 -3.57 -10.93 -14.84
C LEU A 145 -2.14 -10.52 -14.48
N ASP A 146 -1.89 -9.23 -14.35
CA ASP A 146 -0.65 -8.71 -13.78
C ASP A 146 -0.93 -8.08 -12.43
N VAL A 147 0.06 -8.07 -11.52
CA VAL A 147 -0.01 -7.39 -10.22
C VAL A 147 -0.33 -5.90 -10.40
N HIS A 148 0.38 -5.24 -11.33
CA HIS A 148 0.07 -3.90 -11.80
C HIS A 148 -0.62 -4.03 -13.16
N ASP A 149 -1.91 -4.31 -13.13
CA ASP A 149 -2.65 -4.75 -14.29
C ASP A 149 -2.64 -3.71 -15.43
N MET A 150 -2.23 -4.16 -16.62
CA MET A 150 -2.17 -3.41 -17.87
C MET A 150 -1.28 -2.14 -17.84
N GLU A 151 -0.50 -1.86 -16.79
CA GLU A 151 0.33 -0.66 -16.70
C GLU A 151 1.45 -0.62 -17.76
N ASN A 152 1.90 -1.77 -18.24
CA ASN A 152 2.82 -1.89 -19.36
C ASN A 152 2.27 -1.35 -20.68
N LEU A 153 0.94 -1.26 -20.81
CA LEU A 153 0.25 -0.63 -21.95
C LEU A 153 0.11 0.89 -21.79
N GLY A 154 0.36 1.41 -20.60
CA GLY A 154 0.37 2.83 -20.29
C GLY A 154 -0.39 3.16 -19.00
N GLU A 155 0.33 3.39 -17.93
CA GLU A 155 -0.22 3.69 -16.59
C GLU A 155 -1.24 4.84 -16.63
N VAL A 156 -1.00 5.87 -17.46
CA VAL A 156 -1.90 7.02 -17.58
C VAL A 156 -3.27 6.61 -18.15
N TYR A 157 -3.30 5.65 -19.06
CA TYR A 157 -4.57 5.16 -19.62
C TYR A 157 -5.32 4.28 -18.62
N VAL A 158 -4.62 3.35 -17.99
CA VAL A 158 -5.22 2.41 -17.01
C VAL A 158 -5.67 3.13 -15.75
N GLY A 159 -4.78 3.90 -15.15
CA GLY A 159 -5.00 4.52 -13.85
C GLY A 159 -5.67 5.89 -13.89
N TYR A 160 -5.65 6.60 -15.03
CA TYR A 160 -6.08 7.99 -15.11
C TYR A 160 -7.01 8.30 -16.28
N ASP A 161 -7.43 7.28 -17.02
CA ASP A 161 -8.32 7.46 -18.20
C ASP A 161 -7.75 8.46 -19.23
N GLY A 162 -6.43 8.40 -19.45
CA GLY A 162 -5.72 9.29 -20.34
C GLY A 162 -5.44 10.70 -19.79
N GLN A 163 -5.88 11.00 -18.56
CA GLN A 163 -5.61 12.29 -17.93
C GLN A 163 -4.19 12.34 -17.36
N PRO A 164 -3.54 13.51 -17.31
CA PRO A 164 -2.19 13.62 -16.79
C PRO A 164 -2.15 13.31 -15.28
N LYS A 165 -1.10 12.58 -14.88
CA LYS A 165 -0.76 12.36 -13.45
C LYS A 165 -0.18 13.62 -12.80
N SER A 166 -0.34 13.70 -11.48
CA SER A 166 0.42 14.66 -10.68
C SER A 166 1.93 14.41 -10.75
N THR A 167 2.71 15.46 -10.77
CA THR A 167 4.18 15.42 -10.67
C THR A 167 4.69 15.68 -9.24
N GLU A 168 3.79 16.00 -8.31
CA GLU A 168 4.12 16.27 -6.92
C GLU A 168 4.64 15.03 -6.21
N PHE A 169 5.61 15.20 -5.33
CA PHE A 169 6.14 14.12 -4.51
C PHE A 169 5.02 13.47 -3.67
N GLY A 170 5.04 12.15 -3.57
CA GLY A 170 3.94 11.37 -2.99
C GLY A 170 2.85 11.06 -4.02
N ARG A 171 2.17 12.08 -4.55
CA ARG A 171 1.10 11.91 -5.54
C ARG A 171 1.57 11.34 -6.87
N LYS A 172 2.78 11.66 -7.33
CA LYS A 172 3.36 11.09 -8.57
C LYS A 172 3.47 9.57 -8.54
N SER A 173 3.49 8.97 -7.35
CA SER A 173 3.58 7.53 -7.16
C SER A 173 2.20 6.84 -7.09
N LEU A 174 1.11 7.61 -7.09
CA LEU A 174 -0.24 7.06 -7.14
C LEU A 174 -0.51 6.50 -8.54
N ARG A 175 -0.72 5.20 -8.65
CA ARG A 175 -0.93 4.49 -9.93
C ARG A 175 -2.36 4.55 -10.43
N LEU A 176 -3.32 4.67 -9.51
CA LEU A 176 -4.75 4.75 -9.78
C LEU A 176 -5.30 6.06 -9.25
N GLY A 177 -5.95 6.86 -10.10
CA GLY A 177 -6.56 8.14 -9.72
C GLY A 177 -7.93 8.37 -10.36
N ARG A 178 -8.30 7.56 -11.37
CA ARG A 178 -9.57 7.68 -12.10
C ARG A 178 -10.79 7.32 -11.24
N LYS A 179 -11.98 7.59 -11.76
CA LYS A 179 -13.24 7.15 -11.16
C LYS A 179 -13.35 5.64 -11.19
N LEU A 180 -13.78 5.06 -10.05
CA LEU A 180 -13.99 3.62 -9.95
C LEU A 180 -15.25 3.18 -10.70
N GLU A 181 -15.14 2.05 -11.37
CA GLU A 181 -16.21 1.42 -12.13
C GLU A 181 -16.51 0.02 -11.61
N PRO A 182 -17.74 -0.49 -11.78
CA PRO A 182 -18.07 -1.88 -11.45
C PRO A 182 -17.18 -2.86 -12.22
N GLY A 183 -16.68 -3.86 -11.52
CA GLY A 183 -15.79 -4.87 -12.11
C GLY A 183 -14.30 -4.57 -11.94
N PHE A 184 -13.90 -3.37 -11.47
CA PHE A 184 -12.51 -3.11 -11.12
C PHE A 184 -12.09 -3.96 -9.93
N VAL A 185 -10.93 -4.58 -10.05
CA VAL A 185 -10.19 -5.21 -8.96
C VAL A 185 -8.96 -4.35 -8.68
N LEU A 186 -8.74 -4.02 -7.43
CA LEU A 186 -7.68 -3.09 -7.05
C LEU A 186 -7.13 -3.42 -5.66
N THR A 187 -5.92 -2.97 -5.39
CA THR A 187 -5.30 -3.00 -4.06
C THR A 187 -5.60 -1.70 -3.28
N ILE A 188 -5.51 -1.78 -1.94
CA ILE A 188 -5.64 -0.64 -1.00
C ILE A 188 -4.51 -0.71 0.03
#